data_469d918a4aa2bc0152f4fcf80d8c0b68
#
_entry.id   469d918a4aa2bc0152f4fcf80d8c0b68
#
_cell.length_a   1.000
_cell.length_b   1.000
_cell.length_c   1.000
_cell.angle_alpha   90.00
_cell.angle_beta   90.00
_cell.angle_gamma   90.00
#
_symmetry.space_group_name_H-M   'P 1'
#
loop_
_entity.id
_entity.type
_entity.pdbx_description
1 polymer ?
#
loop_
_entity_poly.entity_id
_entity_poly.type
_entity_poly.pdbx_seq_one_letter_code
_entity_poly.pdbx_strand_id
1 'polypeptide(L)'
;MLQQTTVAAVAARYDTFLARFPDLPALARARESSVLAAWSGLGYYARARNLHAAARRIVSAHGGRLPREPATLATLPGFGEYMSAAVASLAFGERVPALDANVTRVVSRLFAVEGRAGTRAHTGLLRRRVAPLLPDRNPGDLTAALMDLGQQICTARRPACSACPVARLCAALAAGSPERFPRRRAKPRPRRVHLAAACARRDGRMLLARAEGTLLKGMWLFPAAEADSPRAARSRLSREIGRVGLRLDGELIGETRHTIVHRRLEIRVYRAVAARRSPQVRKGAGPAPRTRWLTPSELVRAAVPTLTRKIAAVAGRPSRTSKPSPLRFPVVPSSGSSPRR
;
A
#
# COMPACT_ATOMS: atom_id res chain seq x y z
N MET A 1 -2.03 6.96 7.39
CA MET A 1 -2.61 6.44 6.14
C MET A 1 -1.97 7.02 4.88
N LEU A 2 -1.56 8.28 4.86
CA LEU A 2 -1.04 8.99 3.68
C LEU A 2 0.35 8.55 3.18
N GLN A 3 1.09 7.73 3.91
CA GLN A 3 2.37 7.18 3.43
C GLN A 3 2.17 6.42 2.11
N GLN A 4 2.79 6.89 1.01
CA GLN A 4 2.74 6.25 -0.32
C GLN A 4 1.31 5.98 -0.85
N THR A 5 0.34 6.80 -0.46
CA THR A 5 -1.05 6.70 -0.87
C THR A 5 -1.58 8.11 -1.13
N THR A 6 -2.46 8.28 -2.11
CA THR A 6 -3.05 9.58 -2.45
C THR A 6 -4.07 10.03 -1.39
N VAL A 7 -4.24 11.34 -1.23
CA VAL A 7 -5.24 11.93 -0.33
C VAL A 7 -6.64 11.40 -0.64
N ALA A 8 -7.04 11.39 -1.91
CA ALA A 8 -8.36 10.91 -2.33
C ALA A 8 -8.63 9.44 -1.92
N ALA A 9 -7.61 8.56 -2.03
CA ALA A 9 -7.77 7.16 -1.63
C ALA A 9 -7.90 7.00 -0.10
N VAL A 10 -7.26 7.88 0.67
CA VAL A 10 -7.36 7.88 2.14
C VAL A 10 -8.68 8.47 2.58
N ALA A 11 -9.08 9.63 2.06
CA ALA A 11 -10.33 10.31 2.41
C ALA A 11 -11.55 9.38 2.28
N ALA A 12 -11.63 8.61 1.20
CA ALA A 12 -12.72 7.66 0.99
C ALA A 12 -12.85 6.54 2.06
N ARG A 13 -11.89 6.43 3.00
CA ARG A 13 -11.85 5.36 4.03
C ARG A 13 -11.58 5.87 5.44
N TYR A 14 -11.22 7.13 5.57
CA TYR A 14 -10.73 7.71 6.81
C TYR A 14 -11.79 7.64 7.90
N ASP A 15 -12.98 8.17 7.62
CA ASP A 15 -14.08 8.21 8.60
C ASP A 15 -14.56 6.80 8.99
N THR A 16 -14.66 5.90 8.01
CA THR A 16 -15.03 4.50 8.28
C THR A 16 -13.98 3.79 9.15
N PHE A 17 -12.69 4.12 8.97
CA PHE A 17 -11.64 3.56 9.78
C PHE A 17 -11.69 4.11 11.21
N LEU A 18 -11.87 5.43 11.39
CA LEU A 18 -11.98 6.06 12.71
C LEU A 18 -13.25 5.63 13.46
N ALA A 19 -14.39 5.53 12.76
CA ALA A 19 -15.62 5.01 13.36
C ALA A 19 -15.44 3.58 13.91
N ARG A 20 -14.60 2.77 13.26
CA ARG A 20 -14.30 1.40 13.70
C ARG A 20 -13.24 1.32 14.79
N PHE A 21 -12.27 2.22 14.78
CA PHE A 21 -11.15 2.30 15.73
C PHE A 21 -11.00 3.75 16.21
N PRO A 22 -11.87 4.21 17.10
CA PRO A 22 -11.96 5.62 17.48
C PRO A 22 -10.73 6.11 18.26
N ASP A 23 -10.03 5.20 18.91
CA ASP A 23 -8.86 5.52 19.73
C ASP A 23 -7.76 4.44 19.63
N LEU A 24 -6.60 4.73 20.21
CA LEU A 24 -5.48 3.80 20.26
C LEU A 24 -5.79 2.50 21.03
N PRO A 25 -6.47 2.54 22.19
CA PRO A 25 -6.89 1.33 22.89
C PRO A 25 -7.82 0.43 22.06
N ALA A 26 -8.80 0.99 21.37
CA ALA A 26 -9.70 0.23 20.50
C ALA A 26 -8.92 -0.43 19.33
N LEU A 27 -8.01 0.33 18.72
CA LEU A 27 -7.13 -0.20 17.66
C LEU A 27 -6.21 -1.30 18.21
N ALA A 28 -5.61 -1.12 19.39
CA ALA A 28 -4.69 -2.08 20.00
C ALA A 28 -5.37 -3.42 20.34
N ARG A 29 -6.61 -3.37 20.84
CA ARG A 29 -7.42 -4.57 21.17
C ARG A 29 -7.98 -5.28 19.95
N ALA A 30 -8.04 -4.60 18.79
CA ALA A 30 -8.61 -5.17 17.58
C ALA A 30 -7.83 -6.41 17.11
N ARG A 31 -8.51 -7.34 16.42
CA ARG A 31 -7.82 -8.42 15.71
C ARG A 31 -7.09 -7.85 14.50
N GLU A 32 -5.85 -8.26 14.26
CA GLU A 32 -5.07 -7.83 13.08
C GLU A 32 -5.86 -7.99 11.77
N SER A 33 -6.62 -9.09 11.63
CA SER A 33 -7.47 -9.32 10.46
C SER A 33 -8.55 -8.26 10.27
N SER A 34 -9.07 -7.68 11.36
CA SER A 34 -10.06 -6.60 11.32
C SER A 34 -9.43 -5.29 10.86
N VAL A 35 -8.20 -5.01 11.30
CA VAL A 35 -7.43 -3.84 10.87
C VAL A 35 -7.06 -3.95 9.39
N LEU A 36 -6.58 -5.14 8.95
CA LEU A 36 -6.27 -5.40 7.54
C LEU A 36 -7.51 -5.30 6.64
N ALA A 37 -8.69 -5.74 7.12
CA ALA A 37 -9.94 -5.61 6.39
C ALA A 37 -10.35 -4.15 6.21
N ALA A 38 -10.28 -3.33 7.26
CA ALA A 38 -10.55 -1.89 7.20
C ALA A 38 -9.55 -1.13 6.33
N TRP A 39 -8.30 -1.63 6.20
CA TRP A 39 -7.26 -1.08 5.35
C TRP A 39 -7.35 -1.52 3.89
N SER A 40 -8.23 -2.47 3.58
CA SER A 40 -8.32 -3.09 2.25
C SER A 40 -8.54 -2.04 1.14
N GLY A 41 -7.70 -2.08 0.11
CA GLY A 41 -7.71 -1.13 -1.01
C GLY A 41 -6.68 0.00 -0.91
N LEU A 42 -6.11 0.30 0.27
CA LEU A 42 -5.03 1.30 0.42
C LEU A 42 -3.65 0.77 0.02
N GLY A 43 -3.50 -0.53 -0.12
CA GLY A 43 -2.22 -1.16 -0.44
C GLY A 43 -1.19 -1.10 0.69
N TYR A 44 0.04 -1.59 0.41
CA TYR A 44 1.15 -1.56 1.36
C TYR A 44 0.74 -1.99 2.79
N TYR A 45 0.15 -3.19 2.91
CA TYR A 45 -0.47 -3.70 4.13
C TYR A 45 0.47 -3.82 5.33
N ALA A 46 1.79 -3.79 5.11
CA ALA A 46 2.76 -3.65 6.19
C ALA A 46 2.51 -2.39 7.04
N ARG A 47 2.00 -1.30 6.43
CA ARG A 47 1.64 -0.09 7.17
C ARG A 47 0.51 -0.31 8.15
N ALA A 48 -0.52 -1.06 7.77
CA ALA A 48 -1.63 -1.42 8.65
C ALA A 48 -1.16 -2.29 9.83
N ARG A 49 -0.28 -3.28 9.56
CA ARG A 49 0.32 -4.10 10.61
C ARG A 49 1.20 -3.27 11.55
N ASN A 50 2.02 -2.39 10.98
CA ASN A 50 2.86 -1.50 11.78
C ASN A 50 2.02 -0.54 12.63
N LEU A 51 0.95 0.05 12.07
CA LEU A 51 0.03 0.91 12.80
C LEU A 51 -0.62 0.15 13.98
N HIS A 52 -1.09 -1.07 13.74
CA HIS A 52 -1.66 -1.92 14.78
C HIS A 52 -0.61 -2.31 15.85
N ALA A 53 0.59 -2.70 15.44
CA ALA A 53 1.67 -3.02 16.36
C ALA A 53 2.15 -1.79 17.17
N ALA A 54 2.20 -0.61 16.53
CA ALA A 54 2.50 0.64 17.20
C ALA A 54 1.42 0.98 18.25
N ALA A 55 0.13 0.87 17.92
CA ALA A 55 -0.95 1.09 18.86
C ALA A 55 -0.84 0.17 20.09
N ARG A 56 -0.57 -1.11 19.87
CA ARG A 56 -0.34 -2.06 20.97
C ARG A 56 0.85 -1.67 21.84
N ARG A 57 1.97 -1.25 21.22
CA ARG A 57 3.15 -0.81 21.97
C ARG A 57 2.89 0.47 22.76
N ILE A 58 2.17 1.43 22.17
CA ILE A 58 1.81 2.68 22.85
C ILE A 58 0.92 2.38 24.07
N VAL A 59 -0.06 1.50 23.95
CA VAL A 59 -0.91 1.13 25.07
C VAL A 59 -0.12 0.41 26.16
N SER A 60 0.76 -0.55 25.80
CA SER A 60 1.49 -1.36 26.78
C SER A 60 2.68 -0.65 27.43
N ALA A 61 3.40 0.23 26.69
CA ALA A 61 4.66 0.84 27.15
C ALA A 61 4.55 2.34 27.47
N HIS A 62 3.48 3.01 26.98
CA HIS A 62 3.30 4.46 27.12
C HIS A 62 1.92 4.85 27.67
N GLY A 63 1.23 3.93 28.34
CA GLY A 63 -0.07 4.21 28.97
C GLY A 63 -1.16 4.70 28.00
N GLY A 64 -1.09 4.31 26.73
CA GLY A 64 -2.03 4.73 25.69
C GLY A 64 -1.81 6.15 25.14
N ARG A 65 -0.77 6.85 25.56
CA ARG A 65 -0.43 8.20 25.10
C ARG A 65 0.70 8.14 24.08
N LEU A 66 0.52 8.79 22.93
CA LEU A 66 1.53 8.86 21.89
C LEU A 66 2.72 9.71 22.42
N PRO A 67 3.97 9.18 22.37
CA PRO A 67 5.16 9.96 22.74
C PRO A 67 5.34 11.20 21.85
N ARG A 68 5.88 12.28 22.40
CA ARG A 68 6.17 13.53 21.68
C ARG A 68 7.54 13.52 21.04
N GLU A 69 8.53 12.96 21.74
CA GLU A 69 9.92 12.99 21.33
C GLU A 69 10.20 12.14 20.09
N PRO A 70 10.88 12.68 19.06
CA PRO A 70 11.21 11.94 17.83
C PRO A 70 12.01 10.65 18.09
N ALA A 71 12.93 10.66 19.07
CA ALA A 71 13.73 9.49 19.43
C ALA A 71 12.86 8.35 19.98
N THR A 72 11.92 8.66 20.85
CA THR A 72 10.97 7.69 21.42
C THR A 72 10.00 7.19 20.34
N LEU A 73 9.47 8.10 19.50
CA LEU A 73 8.63 7.73 18.35
C LEU A 73 9.35 6.76 17.40
N ALA A 74 10.66 6.95 17.15
CA ALA A 74 11.42 6.09 16.26
C ALA A 74 11.56 4.63 16.74
N THR A 75 11.27 4.35 18.02
CA THR A 75 11.25 2.99 18.57
C THR A 75 9.96 2.22 18.23
N LEU A 76 8.92 2.93 17.76
CA LEU A 76 7.62 2.35 17.46
C LEU A 76 7.62 1.65 16.08
N PRO A 77 6.91 0.53 15.93
CA PRO A 77 6.78 -0.16 14.65
C PRO A 77 6.26 0.76 13.53
N GLY A 78 7.01 0.86 12.43
CA GLY A 78 6.64 1.68 11.28
C GLY A 78 6.98 3.17 11.37
N PHE A 79 7.55 3.60 12.49
CA PHE A 79 8.08 4.94 12.65
C PHE A 79 9.56 4.97 12.25
N GLY A 80 9.82 5.30 11.00
CA GLY A 80 11.17 5.64 10.57
C GLY A 80 11.48 7.11 10.87
N GLU A 81 12.70 7.53 10.55
CA GLU A 81 13.20 8.89 10.79
C GLU A 81 12.22 10.00 10.31
N TYR A 82 11.69 9.85 9.10
CA TYR A 82 10.70 10.81 8.56
C TYR A 82 9.40 10.81 9.38
N MET A 83 8.82 9.63 9.66
CA MET A 83 7.53 9.54 10.35
C MET A 83 7.61 10.08 11.78
N SER A 84 8.70 9.79 12.47
CA SER A 84 8.95 10.29 13.83
C SER A 84 9.03 11.82 13.84
N ALA A 85 9.79 12.39 12.91
CA ALA A 85 9.91 13.84 12.76
C ALA A 85 8.57 14.49 12.33
N ALA A 86 7.83 13.87 11.40
CA ALA A 86 6.55 14.40 10.93
C ALA A 86 5.50 14.41 12.04
N VAL A 87 5.37 13.33 12.79
CA VAL A 87 4.43 13.27 13.92
C VAL A 87 4.84 14.23 15.03
N ALA A 88 6.09 14.28 15.40
CA ALA A 88 6.60 15.23 16.40
C ALA A 88 6.33 16.69 16.00
N SER A 89 6.63 17.06 14.75
CA SER A 89 6.43 18.42 14.25
C SER A 89 4.94 18.78 14.08
N LEU A 90 4.18 17.95 13.38
CA LEU A 90 2.79 18.27 13.01
C LEU A 90 1.79 18.09 14.15
N ALA A 91 1.97 17.07 15.01
CA ALA A 91 1.03 16.78 16.08
C ALA A 91 1.42 17.38 17.43
N PHE A 92 2.69 17.62 17.66
CA PHE A 92 3.19 18.08 18.95
C PHE A 92 3.92 19.41 18.90
N GLY A 93 4.13 20.00 17.71
CA GLY A 93 4.84 21.27 17.58
C GLY A 93 6.33 21.18 17.92
N GLU A 94 6.93 19.99 17.84
CA GLU A 94 8.36 19.84 18.06
C GLU A 94 9.15 20.42 16.89
N ARG A 95 10.23 21.15 17.19
CA ARG A 95 11.04 21.87 16.19
C ARG A 95 12.03 20.93 15.51
N VAL A 96 11.50 20.01 14.69
CA VAL A 96 12.29 19.00 13.98
C VAL A 96 11.95 18.98 12.49
N PRO A 97 12.96 18.92 11.58
CA PRO A 97 12.72 18.87 10.14
C PRO A 97 12.15 17.51 9.69
N ALA A 98 10.94 17.49 9.13
CA ALA A 98 10.35 16.31 8.53
C ALA A 98 10.56 16.31 7.01
N LEU A 99 11.45 15.45 6.53
CA LEU A 99 11.88 15.41 5.12
C LEU A 99 11.21 14.23 4.39
N ASP A 100 10.03 14.47 3.82
CA ASP A 100 9.42 13.55 2.87
C ASP A 100 9.99 13.76 1.44
N ALA A 101 9.46 13.08 0.45
CA ALA A 101 9.88 13.25 -0.94
C ALA A 101 9.54 14.65 -1.50
N ASN A 102 8.48 15.29 -1.01
CA ASN A 102 8.06 16.63 -1.43
C ASN A 102 8.99 17.69 -0.81
N VAL A 103 9.13 17.68 0.50
CA VAL A 103 10.04 18.57 1.23
C VAL A 103 11.49 18.41 0.74
N THR A 104 11.95 17.16 0.58
CA THR A 104 13.28 16.87 0.00
C THR A 104 13.46 17.56 -1.35
N ARG A 105 12.48 17.52 -2.23
CA ARG A 105 12.54 18.15 -3.56
C ARG A 105 12.50 19.67 -3.46
N VAL A 106 11.59 20.24 -2.69
CA VAL A 106 11.46 21.68 -2.50
C VAL A 106 12.76 22.26 -1.97
N VAL A 107 13.28 21.72 -0.87
CA VAL A 107 14.49 22.21 -0.21
C VAL A 107 15.73 22.01 -1.08
N SER A 108 15.83 20.86 -1.79
CA SER A 108 16.93 20.67 -2.74
C SER A 108 16.96 21.74 -3.82
N ARG A 109 15.80 22.16 -4.31
CA ARG A 109 15.68 23.22 -5.34
C ARG A 109 15.89 24.61 -4.76
N LEU A 110 15.28 24.90 -3.63
CA LEU A 110 15.37 26.20 -2.98
C LEU A 110 16.83 26.58 -2.73
N PHE A 111 17.66 25.63 -2.29
CA PHE A 111 19.06 25.84 -1.96
C PHE A 111 20.05 25.26 -2.97
N ALA A 112 19.60 24.81 -4.14
CA ALA A 112 20.40 24.13 -5.16
C ALA A 112 21.30 23.02 -4.57
N VAL A 113 20.78 22.25 -3.61
CA VAL A 113 21.57 21.21 -2.93
C VAL A 113 21.77 20.04 -3.86
N GLU A 114 23.01 19.84 -4.26
CA GLU A 114 23.39 18.68 -5.07
C GLU A 114 23.35 17.38 -4.24
N GLY A 115 23.16 16.28 -4.95
CA GLY A 115 23.17 14.97 -4.35
C GLY A 115 22.02 14.10 -4.80
N ARG A 116 22.10 12.82 -4.42
CA ARG A 116 21.09 11.82 -4.79
C ARG A 116 20.03 11.73 -3.71
N ALA A 117 18.78 11.95 -4.06
CA ALA A 117 17.66 11.81 -3.14
C ALA A 117 17.65 10.45 -2.41
N GLY A 118 17.41 10.50 -1.09
CA GLY A 118 17.33 9.30 -0.24
C GLY A 118 18.69 8.74 0.21
N THR A 119 19.81 9.41 -0.05
CA THR A 119 21.08 9.08 0.58
C THR A 119 21.20 9.80 1.93
N ARG A 120 21.90 9.18 2.90
CA ARG A 120 22.11 9.75 4.24
C ARG A 120 22.81 11.11 4.18
N ALA A 121 23.84 11.24 3.33
CA ALA A 121 24.58 12.49 3.14
C ALA A 121 23.67 13.62 2.65
N HIS A 122 22.88 13.37 1.58
CA HIS A 122 21.96 14.37 1.03
C HIS A 122 20.86 14.75 2.05
N THR A 123 20.26 13.78 2.74
CA THR A 123 19.27 14.04 3.79
C THR A 123 19.86 14.88 4.92
N GLY A 124 21.09 14.60 5.34
CA GLY A 124 21.80 15.39 6.37
C GLY A 124 22.04 16.85 5.95
N LEU A 125 22.42 17.08 4.67
CA LEU A 125 22.55 18.43 4.13
C LEU A 125 21.23 19.20 4.15
N LEU A 126 20.15 18.57 3.68
CA LEU A 126 18.83 19.20 3.66
C LEU A 126 18.32 19.52 5.06
N ARG A 127 18.56 18.62 6.02
CA ARG A 127 18.19 18.85 7.42
C ARG A 127 18.88 20.10 7.99
N ARG A 128 20.17 20.27 7.74
CA ARG A 128 20.91 21.47 8.14
C ARG A 128 20.38 22.75 7.48
N ARG A 129 19.83 22.67 6.28
CA ARG A 129 19.22 23.82 5.58
C ARG A 129 17.83 24.17 6.09
N VAL A 130 17.03 23.17 6.48
CA VAL A 130 15.65 23.40 6.95
C VAL A 130 15.58 23.73 8.43
N ALA A 131 16.43 23.14 9.27
CA ALA A 131 16.38 23.33 10.72
C ALA A 131 16.36 24.81 11.16
N PRO A 132 17.20 25.71 10.61
CA PRO A 132 17.17 27.12 10.95
C PRO A 132 15.89 27.85 10.51
N LEU A 133 15.17 27.34 9.53
CA LEU A 133 13.94 27.93 8.99
C LEU A 133 12.71 27.61 9.83
N LEU A 134 12.78 26.57 10.66
CA LEU A 134 11.66 26.19 11.51
C LEU A 134 11.39 27.26 12.55
N PRO A 135 10.17 27.86 12.57
CA PRO A 135 9.81 28.86 13.57
C PRO A 135 9.73 28.23 14.96
N ASP A 136 9.90 29.04 16.00
CA ASP A 136 9.75 28.57 17.39
C ASP A 136 8.29 28.26 17.74
N ARG A 137 7.35 28.99 17.12
CA ARG A 137 5.91 28.73 17.26
C ARG A 137 5.37 28.04 16.01
N ASN A 138 4.64 26.94 16.21
CA ASN A 138 4.00 26.16 15.15
C ASN A 138 4.97 25.70 14.03
N PRO A 139 6.10 25.05 14.34
CA PRO A 139 7.04 24.59 13.30
C PRO A 139 6.42 23.58 12.33
N GLY A 140 5.31 22.94 12.74
CA GLY A 140 4.51 22.05 11.90
C GLY A 140 3.91 22.77 10.68
N ASP A 141 3.56 24.04 10.78
CA ASP A 141 2.96 24.81 9.67
C ASP A 141 3.96 24.96 8.51
N LEU A 142 5.22 25.26 8.80
CA LEU A 142 6.26 25.30 7.76
C LEU A 142 6.45 23.90 7.12
N THR A 143 6.42 22.86 7.94
CA THR A 143 6.52 21.48 7.45
C THR A 143 5.36 21.15 6.50
N ALA A 144 4.12 21.50 6.87
CA ALA A 144 2.94 21.31 6.04
C ALA A 144 3.01 22.16 4.75
N ALA A 145 3.37 23.44 4.86
CA ALA A 145 3.53 24.33 3.72
C ALA A 145 4.56 23.82 2.69
N LEU A 146 5.71 23.32 3.15
CA LEU A 146 6.70 22.72 2.26
C LEU A 146 6.21 21.43 1.57
N MET A 147 5.40 20.60 2.27
CA MET A 147 4.75 19.43 1.68
C MET A 147 3.76 19.84 0.60
N ASP A 148 2.89 20.81 0.87
CA ASP A 148 1.88 21.29 -0.06
C ASP A 148 2.51 21.98 -1.28
N LEU A 149 3.51 22.84 -1.07
CA LEU A 149 4.29 23.44 -2.15
C LEU A 149 4.89 22.37 -3.07
N GLY A 150 5.45 21.31 -2.48
CA GLY A 150 5.99 20.19 -3.24
C GLY A 150 4.92 19.39 -3.97
N GLN A 151 3.76 19.21 -3.39
CA GLN A 151 2.67 18.44 -3.99
C GLN A 151 1.98 19.17 -5.14
N GLN A 152 1.76 20.47 -4.99
CA GLN A 152 0.91 21.26 -5.89
C GLN A 152 1.70 22.04 -6.94
N ILE A 153 2.80 22.68 -6.56
CA ILE A 153 3.54 23.64 -7.39
C ILE A 153 4.91 23.09 -7.79
N CYS A 154 5.76 22.78 -6.82
CA CYS A 154 7.12 22.32 -7.05
C CYS A 154 7.16 20.82 -7.42
N THR A 155 6.40 20.43 -8.44
CA THR A 155 6.24 19.06 -8.89
C THR A 155 7.55 18.47 -9.43
N ALA A 156 7.63 17.13 -9.49
CA ALA A 156 8.86 16.44 -9.89
C ALA A 156 9.26 16.68 -11.34
N ARG A 157 8.28 16.91 -12.21
CA ARG A 157 8.46 17.26 -13.64
C ARG A 157 7.63 18.50 -13.93
N ARG A 158 8.17 19.42 -14.72
CA ARG A 158 7.50 20.66 -15.10
C ARG A 158 6.89 21.39 -13.88
N PRO A 159 7.75 21.84 -12.93
CA PRO A 159 7.25 22.62 -11.79
C PRO A 159 6.66 23.95 -12.27
N ALA A 160 5.55 24.38 -11.65
CA ALA A 160 4.90 25.66 -11.96
C ALA A 160 5.63 26.82 -11.26
N CYS A 161 6.87 27.11 -11.68
CA CYS A 161 7.72 28.09 -11.03
C CYS A 161 7.17 29.52 -11.09
N SER A 162 6.39 29.87 -12.11
CA SER A 162 5.74 31.18 -12.24
C SER A 162 4.66 31.42 -11.16
N ALA A 163 4.04 30.35 -10.66
CA ALA A 163 3.06 30.41 -9.57
C ALA A 163 3.67 30.14 -8.18
N CYS A 164 4.99 29.99 -8.09
CA CYS A 164 5.63 29.60 -6.84
C CYS A 164 5.85 30.82 -5.92
N PRO A 165 5.31 30.83 -4.67
CA PRO A 165 5.44 31.96 -3.78
C PRO A 165 6.89 32.25 -3.34
N VAL A 166 7.78 31.27 -3.45
CA VAL A 166 9.22 31.40 -3.09
C VAL A 166 10.12 31.40 -4.34
N ALA A 167 9.58 31.67 -5.54
CA ALA A 167 10.34 31.65 -6.78
C ALA A 167 11.59 32.57 -6.75
N ARG A 168 11.46 33.77 -6.17
CA ARG A 168 12.54 34.76 -6.07
C ARG A 168 13.70 34.29 -5.17
N LEU A 169 13.46 33.36 -4.26
CA LEU A 169 14.46 32.80 -3.35
C LEU A 169 15.05 31.48 -3.85
N CYS A 170 14.57 30.98 -5.01
CA CYS A 170 14.90 29.63 -5.46
C CYS A 170 16.19 29.60 -6.27
N ALA A 171 17.30 29.15 -5.66
CA ALA A 171 18.60 29.04 -6.31
C ALA A 171 18.58 28.12 -7.55
N ALA A 172 17.81 27.03 -7.55
CA ALA A 172 17.70 26.16 -8.72
C ALA A 172 16.96 26.82 -9.90
N LEU A 173 15.99 27.71 -9.61
CA LEU A 173 15.31 28.49 -10.64
C LEU A 173 16.26 29.56 -11.21
N ALA A 174 16.97 30.27 -10.36
CA ALA A 174 17.99 31.25 -10.80
C ALA A 174 19.07 30.60 -11.68
N ALA A 175 19.43 29.33 -11.41
CA ALA A 175 20.34 28.55 -12.25
C ALA A 175 19.68 27.96 -13.51
N GLY A 176 18.40 28.28 -13.81
CA GLY A 176 17.67 27.85 -15.00
C GLY A 176 17.37 26.35 -15.08
N SER A 177 17.61 25.56 -14.04
CA SER A 177 17.49 24.11 -14.11
C SER A 177 16.90 23.44 -12.85
N PRO A 178 15.67 23.81 -12.43
CA PRO A 178 15.09 23.28 -11.18
C PRO A 178 14.90 21.76 -11.19
N GLU A 179 14.66 21.16 -12.35
CA GLU A 179 14.48 19.70 -12.43
C GLU A 179 15.77 18.89 -12.21
N ARG A 180 16.92 19.51 -12.24
CA ARG A 180 18.21 18.89 -11.92
C ARG A 180 18.32 18.50 -10.45
N PHE A 181 17.55 19.18 -9.56
CA PHE A 181 17.61 19.00 -8.12
C PHE A 181 16.35 18.35 -7.55
N PRO A 182 16.53 17.33 -6.67
CA PRO A 182 17.72 16.51 -6.45
C PRO A 182 17.95 15.53 -7.60
N ARG A 183 19.16 14.99 -7.75
CA ARG A 183 19.40 13.91 -8.73
C ARG A 183 18.47 12.74 -8.45
N ARG A 184 17.73 12.31 -9.48
CA ARG A 184 16.73 11.25 -9.33
C ARG A 184 17.42 9.89 -9.12
N ARG A 185 16.85 9.10 -8.25
CA ARG A 185 17.18 7.68 -8.18
C ARG A 185 16.59 6.98 -9.42
N ALA A 186 17.42 6.25 -10.15
CA ALA A 186 16.93 5.38 -11.22
C ALA A 186 15.89 4.41 -10.63
N LYS A 187 14.70 4.40 -11.20
CA LYS A 187 13.68 3.43 -10.79
C LYS A 187 14.08 2.06 -11.32
N PRO A 188 14.09 1.01 -10.51
CA PRO A 188 14.32 -0.34 -11.01
C PRO A 188 13.27 -0.65 -12.09
N ARG A 189 13.68 -1.28 -13.18
CA ARG A 189 12.75 -1.74 -14.22
C ARG A 189 11.78 -2.75 -13.61
N PRO A 190 10.47 -2.62 -13.83
CA PRO A 190 9.51 -3.59 -13.33
C PRO A 190 9.83 -4.98 -13.88
N ARG A 191 10.02 -5.97 -13.00
CA ARG A 191 10.20 -7.36 -13.38
C ARG A 191 8.85 -7.95 -13.80
N ARG A 192 8.78 -8.54 -14.98
CA ARG A 192 7.63 -9.33 -15.41
C ARG A 192 7.64 -10.66 -14.65
N VAL A 193 6.49 -11.06 -14.11
CA VAL A 193 6.31 -12.33 -13.38
C VAL A 193 4.98 -12.92 -13.82
N HIS A 194 4.96 -14.21 -14.12
CA HIS A 194 3.74 -14.94 -14.43
C HIS A 194 3.17 -15.57 -13.17
N LEU A 195 1.89 -15.32 -12.91
CA LEU A 195 1.14 -15.88 -11.79
C LEU A 195 0.04 -16.78 -12.33
N ALA A 196 0.07 -18.05 -11.95
CA ALA A 196 -1.05 -18.96 -12.11
C ALA A 196 -1.87 -18.95 -10.81
N ALA A 197 -3.17 -18.69 -10.89
CA ALA A 197 -4.09 -18.69 -9.77
C ALA A 197 -5.17 -19.75 -9.96
N ALA A 198 -5.55 -20.45 -8.89
CA ALA A 198 -6.59 -21.45 -8.89
C ALA A 198 -7.89 -20.89 -8.30
N CYS A 199 -8.98 -21.01 -9.03
CA CYS A 199 -10.32 -20.67 -8.56
C CYS A 199 -11.15 -21.95 -8.39
N ALA A 200 -11.37 -22.37 -7.15
CA ALA A 200 -12.35 -23.39 -6.80
C ALA A 200 -13.63 -22.70 -6.33
N ARG A 201 -14.78 -23.19 -6.83
CA ARG A 201 -16.12 -22.70 -6.47
C ARG A 201 -16.96 -23.84 -5.92
N ARG A 202 -17.71 -23.54 -4.86
CA ARG A 202 -18.68 -24.43 -4.24
C ARG A 202 -19.81 -23.59 -3.64
N ASP A 203 -21.04 -23.85 -4.00
CA ASP A 203 -22.25 -23.18 -3.46
C ASP A 203 -22.12 -21.64 -3.50
N GLY A 204 -21.71 -21.09 -4.64
CA GLY A 204 -21.50 -19.65 -4.83
C GLY A 204 -20.29 -19.04 -4.09
N ARG A 205 -19.56 -19.85 -3.32
CA ARG A 205 -18.35 -19.46 -2.57
C ARG A 205 -17.08 -19.78 -3.34
N MET A 206 -16.02 -19.03 -3.05
CA MET A 206 -14.67 -19.24 -3.60
C MET A 206 -13.70 -19.60 -2.48
N LEU A 207 -12.82 -20.57 -2.74
CA LEU A 207 -11.78 -20.96 -1.78
C LEU A 207 -10.62 -19.97 -1.82
N LEU A 208 -10.28 -19.44 -0.67
CA LEU A 208 -9.11 -18.62 -0.44
C LEU A 208 -8.19 -19.26 0.60
N ALA A 209 -6.90 -19.04 0.46
CA ALA A 209 -5.88 -19.43 1.42
C ALA A 209 -5.27 -18.20 2.09
N ARG A 210 -4.91 -18.32 3.36
CA ARG A 210 -4.25 -17.24 4.09
C ARG A 210 -2.79 -17.13 3.69
N ALA A 211 -2.36 -15.95 3.28
CA ALA A 211 -0.98 -15.71 2.89
C ALA A 211 -0.03 -15.77 4.10
N GLU A 212 1.02 -16.54 3.99
CA GLU A 212 2.08 -16.69 5.00
C GLU A 212 3.34 -15.88 4.64
N GLY A 213 3.53 -15.55 3.36
CA GLY A 213 4.66 -14.76 2.87
C GLY A 213 4.64 -13.30 3.33
N THR A 214 5.80 -12.65 3.34
CA THR A 214 6.02 -11.32 3.92
C THR A 214 5.17 -10.21 3.31
N LEU A 215 5.02 -10.18 1.99
CA LEU A 215 4.40 -9.08 1.27
C LEU A 215 2.90 -8.90 1.58
N LEU A 216 2.16 -10.01 1.61
CA LEU A 216 0.70 -10.02 1.81
C LEU A 216 0.30 -10.85 3.04
N LYS A 217 1.22 -11.04 4.00
CA LYS A 217 1.01 -11.84 5.22
C LYS A 217 -0.32 -11.51 5.88
N GLY A 218 -1.07 -12.57 6.22
CA GLY A 218 -2.35 -12.47 6.90
C GLY A 218 -3.55 -12.15 6.00
N MET A 219 -3.33 -11.85 4.71
CA MET A 219 -4.41 -11.60 3.74
C MET A 219 -4.93 -12.90 3.14
N TRP A 220 -6.18 -12.86 2.65
CA TRP A 220 -6.79 -13.97 1.95
C TRP A 220 -6.55 -13.87 0.44
N LEU A 221 -5.93 -14.87 -0.15
CA LEU A 221 -5.54 -14.95 -1.56
C LEU A 221 -6.14 -16.21 -2.19
N PHE A 222 -6.35 -16.18 -3.51
CA PHE A 222 -6.51 -17.43 -4.26
C PHE A 222 -5.21 -18.24 -4.16
N PRO A 223 -5.28 -19.59 -4.04
CA PRO A 223 -4.10 -20.42 -4.19
C PRO A 223 -3.41 -20.09 -5.51
N ALA A 224 -2.12 -19.75 -5.47
CA ALA A 224 -1.41 -19.27 -6.63
C ALA A 224 0.09 -19.59 -6.55
N ALA A 225 0.71 -19.73 -7.72
CA ALA A 225 2.15 -19.90 -7.85
C ALA A 225 2.73 -18.96 -8.90
N GLU A 226 3.93 -18.47 -8.65
CA GLU A 226 4.67 -17.56 -9.52
C GLU A 226 5.84 -18.27 -10.19
N ALA A 227 6.13 -17.87 -11.44
CA ALA A 227 7.33 -18.31 -12.17
C ALA A 227 7.68 -17.30 -13.28
N ASP A 228 8.79 -17.54 -13.97
CA ASP A 228 9.28 -16.69 -15.07
C ASP A 228 8.55 -16.97 -16.41
N SER A 229 7.73 -18.03 -16.47
CA SER A 229 6.88 -18.32 -17.64
C SER A 229 5.49 -18.80 -17.23
N PRO A 230 4.46 -18.65 -18.11
CA PRO A 230 3.11 -19.10 -17.83
C PRO A 230 3.02 -20.63 -17.59
N ARG A 231 3.78 -21.42 -18.36
CA ARG A 231 3.82 -22.87 -18.24
C ARG A 231 4.44 -23.30 -16.91
N ALA A 232 5.56 -22.69 -16.52
CA ALA A 232 6.21 -22.95 -15.25
C ALA A 232 5.33 -22.56 -14.05
N ALA A 233 4.64 -21.42 -14.11
CA ALA A 233 3.71 -20.99 -13.07
C ALA A 233 2.55 -21.99 -12.91
N ARG A 234 1.94 -22.45 -14.01
CA ARG A 234 0.89 -23.48 -13.97
C ARG A 234 1.39 -24.80 -13.40
N SER A 235 2.57 -25.28 -13.84
CA SER A 235 3.15 -26.53 -13.35
C SER A 235 3.46 -26.45 -11.86
N ARG A 236 3.99 -25.33 -11.39
CA ARG A 236 4.22 -25.08 -9.97
C ARG A 236 2.92 -25.08 -9.17
N LEU A 237 1.90 -24.36 -9.65
CA LEU A 237 0.58 -24.35 -9.02
C LEU A 237 -0.02 -25.75 -8.92
N SER A 238 0.06 -26.55 -9.99
CA SER A 238 -0.46 -27.94 -10.00
C SER A 238 0.21 -28.83 -8.94
N ARG A 239 1.49 -28.59 -8.63
CA ARG A 239 2.22 -29.32 -7.58
C ARG A 239 1.87 -28.85 -6.17
N GLU A 240 1.57 -27.55 -6.00
CA GLU A 240 1.38 -26.95 -4.69
C GLU A 240 -0.08 -26.95 -4.23
N ILE A 241 -1.03 -26.94 -5.20
CA ILE A 241 -2.47 -26.77 -4.92
C ILE A 241 -3.07 -27.97 -4.16
N GLY A 242 -2.47 -29.14 -4.25
CA GLY A 242 -2.86 -30.33 -3.50
C GLY A 242 -2.88 -30.10 -1.98
N ARG A 243 -2.00 -29.19 -1.46
CA ARG A 243 -1.92 -28.85 -0.03
C ARG A 243 -3.21 -28.22 0.52
N VAL A 244 -4.06 -27.69 -0.34
CA VAL A 244 -5.38 -27.14 0.02
C VAL A 244 -6.53 -28.04 -0.46
N GLY A 245 -6.24 -29.30 -0.77
CA GLY A 245 -7.24 -30.29 -1.19
C GLY A 245 -7.83 -30.06 -2.59
N LEU A 246 -7.10 -29.37 -3.47
CA LEU A 246 -7.55 -29.04 -4.82
C LEU A 246 -6.63 -29.63 -5.89
N ARG A 247 -7.17 -29.76 -7.12
CA ARG A 247 -6.44 -29.99 -8.36
C ARG A 247 -6.95 -29.08 -9.46
N LEU A 248 -6.11 -28.74 -10.44
CA LEU A 248 -6.56 -28.05 -11.65
C LEU A 248 -7.31 -29.01 -12.55
N ASP A 249 -8.42 -28.58 -13.14
CA ASP A 249 -9.14 -29.36 -14.15
C ASP A 249 -8.71 -29.06 -15.60
N GLY A 250 -7.81 -28.08 -15.75
CA GLY A 250 -7.24 -27.71 -17.05
C GLY A 250 -7.84 -26.47 -17.69
N GLU A 251 -9.06 -26.05 -17.29
CA GLU A 251 -9.74 -24.89 -17.88
C GLU A 251 -9.11 -23.56 -17.46
N LEU A 252 -8.79 -22.71 -18.45
CA LEU A 252 -8.41 -21.31 -18.25
C LEU A 252 -9.66 -20.45 -18.20
N ILE A 253 -10.01 -19.94 -17.03
CA ILE A 253 -11.18 -19.05 -16.84
C ILE A 253 -10.92 -17.67 -17.46
N GLY A 254 -9.70 -17.14 -17.35
CA GLY A 254 -9.33 -15.86 -17.94
C GLY A 254 -8.01 -15.31 -17.41
N GLU A 255 -7.71 -14.09 -17.84
CA GLU A 255 -6.46 -13.42 -17.56
C GLU A 255 -6.68 -12.01 -17.00
N THR A 256 -5.72 -11.53 -16.19
CA THR A 256 -5.68 -10.14 -15.71
C THR A 256 -4.25 -9.72 -15.43
N ARG A 257 -4.03 -8.44 -15.14
CA ARG A 257 -2.72 -7.88 -14.82
C ARG A 257 -2.79 -7.11 -13.51
N HIS A 258 -1.69 -7.18 -12.75
CA HIS A 258 -1.56 -6.43 -11.52
C HIS A 258 -0.11 -6.02 -11.30
N THR A 259 0.11 -4.83 -10.72
CA THR A 259 1.45 -4.38 -10.36
C THR A 259 1.57 -4.31 -8.84
N ILE A 260 2.60 -4.94 -8.30
CA ILE A 260 2.95 -4.86 -6.88
C ILE A 260 4.40 -4.40 -6.78
N VAL A 261 4.62 -3.20 -6.22
CA VAL A 261 5.95 -2.59 -6.09
C VAL A 261 6.65 -2.51 -7.45
N HIS A 262 7.66 -3.33 -7.70
CA HIS A 262 8.44 -3.39 -8.95
C HIS A 262 8.15 -4.65 -9.77
N ARG A 263 7.03 -5.33 -9.49
CA ARG A 263 6.65 -6.59 -10.16
C ARG A 263 5.37 -6.39 -10.95
N ARG A 264 5.45 -6.63 -12.27
CA ARG A 264 4.30 -6.65 -13.16
C ARG A 264 3.82 -8.08 -13.30
N LEU A 265 2.72 -8.41 -12.61
CA LEU A 265 2.13 -9.74 -12.62
C LEU A 265 1.23 -9.89 -13.85
N GLU A 266 1.49 -10.91 -14.66
CA GLU A 266 0.60 -11.44 -15.69
C GLU A 266 -0.10 -12.67 -15.11
N ILE A 267 -1.40 -12.59 -14.91
CA ILE A 267 -2.16 -13.52 -14.07
C ILE A 267 -3.05 -14.35 -14.96
N ARG A 268 -2.92 -15.67 -14.89
CA ARG A 268 -3.83 -16.65 -15.49
C ARG A 268 -4.63 -17.36 -14.40
N VAL A 269 -5.94 -17.32 -14.52
CA VAL A 269 -6.87 -17.91 -13.56
C VAL A 269 -7.38 -19.24 -14.12
N TYR A 270 -7.11 -20.31 -13.44
CA TYR A 270 -7.50 -21.66 -13.81
C TYR A 270 -8.61 -22.17 -12.90
N ARG A 271 -9.52 -22.94 -13.46
CA ARG A 271 -10.52 -23.67 -12.70
C ARG A 271 -9.85 -24.76 -11.86
N ALA A 272 -10.32 -24.90 -10.63
CA ALA A 272 -9.86 -25.92 -9.71
C ALA A 272 -11.06 -26.64 -9.10
N VAL A 273 -10.88 -27.94 -8.88
CA VAL A 273 -11.88 -28.83 -8.30
C VAL A 273 -11.28 -29.60 -7.13
N ALA A 274 -12.11 -30.21 -6.30
CA ALA A 274 -11.65 -31.05 -5.20
C ALA A 274 -10.74 -32.19 -5.71
N ALA A 275 -9.64 -32.44 -5.01
CA ALA A 275 -8.79 -33.58 -5.29
C ALA A 275 -9.50 -34.90 -4.86
N ARG A 276 -9.44 -35.94 -5.69
CA ARG A 276 -10.09 -37.22 -5.41
C ARG A 276 -9.45 -38.02 -4.25
N ARG A 277 -8.21 -37.69 -3.86
CA ARG A 277 -7.48 -38.27 -2.73
C ARG A 277 -6.95 -37.17 -1.83
N SER A 278 -6.90 -37.43 -0.53
CA SER A 278 -6.22 -36.52 0.41
C SER A 278 -4.78 -36.28 -0.03
N PRO A 279 -4.30 -35.05 0.02
CA PRO A 279 -2.96 -34.72 -0.41
C PRO A 279 -1.95 -35.51 0.41
N GLN A 280 -1.09 -36.27 -0.24
CA GLN A 280 0.14 -36.78 0.40
C GLN A 280 1.01 -35.57 0.72
N VAL A 281 1.08 -35.18 2.00
CA VAL A 281 1.96 -34.13 2.46
C VAL A 281 3.40 -34.62 2.25
N ARG A 282 4.12 -34.02 1.30
CA ARG A 282 5.55 -34.32 1.10
C ARG A 282 6.30 -34.06 2.41
N LYS A 283 7.12 -35.01 2.83
CA LYS A 283 8.06 -34.80 3.96
C LYS A 283 8.85 -33.52 3.72
N GLY A 284 8.83 -32.58 4.69
CA GLY A 284 9.47 -31.26 4.60
C GLY A 284 8.59 -30.10 4.10
N ALA A 285 7.36 -30.33 3.65
CA ALA A 285 6.40 -29.25 3.39
C ALA A 285 5.83 -28.79 4.74
N GLY A 286 5.97 -27.52 5.09
CA GLY A 286 5.36 -26.92 6.28
C GLY A 286 3.84 -27.16 6.33
N PRO A 287 3.14 -26.74 7.41
CA PRO A 287 1.71 -26.97 7.59
C PRO A 287 0.90 -26.44 6.41
N ALA A 288 -0.25 -27.07 6.14
CA ALA A 288 -1.15 -26.59 5.09
C ALA A 288 -1.66 -25.18 5.45
N PRO A 289 -1.72 -24.24 4.48
CA PRO A 289 -2.23 -22.90 4.75
C PRO A 289 -3.69 -22.95 5.20
N ARG A 290 -4.07 -22.07 6.12
CA ARG A 290 -5.48 -21.92 6.51
C ARG A 290 -6.31 -21.53 5.31
N THR A 291 -7.43 -22.21 5.08
CA THR A 291 -8.34 -21.94 3.98
C THR A 291 -9.70 -21.45 4.48
N ARG A 292 -10.41 -20.72 3.63
CA ARG A 292 -11.78 -20.26 3.90
C ARG A 292 -12.57 -20.16 2.60
N TRP A 293 -13.80 -20.61 2.64
CA TRP A 293 -14.77 -20.40 1.57
C TRP A 293 -15.50 -19.08 1.80
N LEU A 294 -15.44 -18.16 0.83
CA LEU A 294 -16.06 -16.85 0.90
C LEU A 294 -17.01 -16.61 -0.26
N THR A 295 -18.18 -16.05 0.04
CA THR A 295 -19.08 -15.50 -0.97
C THR A 295 -18.50 -14.20 -1.54
N PRO A 296 -18.99 -13.71 -2.70
CA PRO A 296 -18.59 -12.40 -3.21
C PRO A 296 -18.83 -11.25 -2.23
N SER A 297 -19.92 -11.29 -1.46
CA SER A 297 -20.24 -10.29 -0.43
C SER A 297 -19.29 -10.34 0.78
N GLU A 298 -18.94 -11.54 1.23
CA GLU A 298 -17.94 -11.71 2.29
C GLU A 298 -16.54 -11.26 1.85
N LEU A 299 -16.18 -11.45 0.57
CA LEU A 299 -14.92 -10.96 -0.03
C LEU A 299 -14.77 -9.45 0.10
N VAL A 300 -15.85 -8.68 -0.02
CA VAL A 300 -15.82 -7.22 0.13
C VAL A 300 -15.39 -6.82 1.54
N ARG A 301 -15.82 -7.57 2.55
CA ARG A 301 -15.57 -7.29 3.99
C ARG A 301 -14.30 -7.97 4.53
N ALA A 302 -13.74 -8.91 3.79
CA ALA A 302 -12.56 -9.66 4.22
C ALA A 302 -11.25 -8.88 3.99
N ALA A 303 -10.20 -9.29 4.71
CA ALA A 303 -8.83 -8.81 4.51
C ALA A 303 -8.27 -9.37 3.19
N VAL A 304 -8.66 -8.80 2.06
CA VAL A 304 -8.22 -9.21 0.72
C VAL A 304 -7.52 -8.06 0.00
N PRO A 305 -6.40 -8.32 -0.70
CA PRO A 305 -5.74 -7.31 -1.53
C PRO A 305 -6.49 -7.09 -2.84
N THR A 306 -6.17 -5.99 -3.53
CA THR A 306 -6.70 -5.69 -4.87
C THR A 306 -6.45 -6.83 -5.86
N LEU A 307 -5.33 -7.53 -5.73
CA LEU A 307 -5.01 -8.73 -6.52
C LEU A 307 -6.13 -9.77 -6.43
N THR A 308 -6.56 -10.14 -5.21
CA THR A 308 -7.64 -11.10 -4.98
C THR A 308 -8.95 -10.63 -5.59
N ARG A 309 -9.29 -9.34 -5.46
CA ARG A 309 -10.50 -8.77 -6.08
C ARG A 309 -10.47 -8.86 -7.61
N LYS A 310 -9.31 -8.59 -8.24
CA LYS A 310 -9.15 -8.74 -9.69
C LYS A 310 -9.31 -10.19 -10.15
N ILE A 311 -8.73 -11.15 -9.44
CA ILE A 311 -8.90 -12.58 -9.74
C ILE A 311 -10.35 -12.99 -9.55
N ALA A 312 -11.02 -12.56 -8.47
CA ALA A 312 -12.43 -12.84 -8.24
C ALA A 312 -13.34 -12.27 -9.35
N ALA A 313 -13.03 -11.07 -9.83
CA ALA A 313 -13.77 -10.46 -10.95
C ALA A 313 -13.61 -11.24 -12.26
N VAL A 314 -12.43 -11.81 -12.53
CA VAL A 314 -12.21 -12.71 -13.67
C VAL A 314 -12.98 -14.00 -13.48
N ALA A 315 -12.92 -14.60 -12.30
CA ALA A 315 -13.58 -15.84 -11.95
C ALA A 315 -15.12 -15.72 -11.94
N GLY A 316 -15.65 -14.53 -11.68
CA GLY A 316 -17.10 -14.26 -11.67
C GLY A 316 -17.71 -14.03 -13.06
N ARG A 317 -16.91 -13.93 -14.12
CA ARG A 317 -17.41 -13.84 -15.50
C ARG A 317 -17.98 -15.19 -15.91
N PRO A 318 -19.16 -15.25 -16.57
CA PRO A 318 -19.65 -16.50 -17.12
C PRO A 318 -18.65 -17.03 -18.13
N SER A 319 -18.43 -18.35 -18.14
CA SER A 319 -17.61 -19.00 -19.15
C SER A 319 -18.17 -18.65 -20.54
N ARG A 320 -17.29 -18.49 -21.53
CA ARG A 320 -17.68 -18.12 -22.92
C ARG A 320 -18.69 -19.12 -23.57
N THR A 321 -18.99 -20.17 -22.87
CA THR A 321 -19.94 -21.24 -23.31
C THR A 321 -21.32 -21.19 -22.64
N SER A 322 -21.58 -20.27 -21.69
CA SER A 322 -22.90 -20.10 -21.08
C SER A 322 -23.39 -18.66 -21.30
N LYS A 323 -24.62 -18.52 -21.87
CA LYS A 323 -25.30 -17.23 -22.04
C LYS A 323 -25.40 -16.46 -20.71
N PRO A 324 -25.23 -15.15 -20.71
CA PRO A 324 -25.02 -14.37 -19.48
C PRO A 324 -26.31 -14.09 -18.71
N SER A 325 -26.27 -14.28 -17.40
CA SER A 325 -27.13 -13.54 -16.47
C SER A 325 -26.33 -12.41 -15.83
N PRO A 326 -26.73 -11.15 -15.86
CA PRO A 326 -25.94 -10.03 -15.44
C PRO A 326 -25.94 -9.88 -13.92
N LEU A 327 -24.81 -10.16 -13.29
CA LEU A 327 -24.55 -9.70 -11.92
C LEU A 327 -24.06 -8.23 -11.97
N ARG A 328 -24.98 -7.32 -11.74
CA ARG A 328 -24.66 -5.90 -11.52
C ARG A 328 -23.96 -5.73 -10.16
N PHE A 329 -22.73 -5.25 -10.15
CA PHE A 329 -22.12 -4.66 -8.96
C PHE A 329 -22.68 -3.25 -8.81
N PRO A 330 -23.04 -2.80 -7.60
CA PRO A 330 -23.44 -1.42 -7.40
C PRO A 330 -22.24 -0.51 -7.68
N VAL A 331 -22.36 0.27 -8.75
CA VAL A 331 -21.51 1.44 -9.01
C VAL A 331 -21.99 2.49 -8.03
N VAL A 332 -21.12 2.94 -7.14
CA VAL A 332 -21.36 4.13 -6.32
C VAL A 332 -21.41 5.32 -7.27
N PRO A 333 -22.54 6.05 -7.35
CA PRO A 333 -22.65 7.19 -8.25
C PRO A 333 -21.68 8.28 -7.78
N SER A 334 -20.88 8.78 -8.71
CA SER A 334 -20.17 10.05 -8.56
C SER A 334 -21.21 11.16 -8.62
N SER A 335 -21.49 11.77 -7.48
CA SER A 335 -22.29 13.00 -7.42
C SER A 335 -21.50 14.13 -8.07
N GLY A 336 -21.78 14.38 -9.34
CA GLY A 336 -21.46 15.62 -10.02
C GLY A 336 -22.59 16.60 -9.73
N SER A 337 -22.31 17.64 -8.98
CA SER A 337 -23.09 18.87 -8.98
C SER A 337 -22.11 20.03 -8.94
N SER A 338 -21.94 20.62 -10.10
CA SER A 338 -21.38 21.96 -10.27
C SER A 338 -22.50 22.96 -10.01
N PRO A 339 -22.34 23.98 -9.20
CA PRO A 339 -23.20 25.14 -9.28
C PRO A 339 -22.59 26.17 -10.23
N ARG A 340 -23.34 26.53 -11.25
CA ARG A 340 -23.18 27.79 -11.96
C ARG A 340 -23.65 28.92 -11.03
N ARG A 341 -22.82 29.85 -10.74
CA ARG A 341 -22.84 31.32 -10.85
C ARG A 341 -21.64 31.89 -10.13
#